data_4f8299c0bc9dcc817b2c485d014bcdb0
#
_entry.id   4f8299c0bc9dcc817b2c485d014bcdb0
#
_cell.length_a   1.000
_cell.length_b   1.000
_cell.length_c   1.000
_cell.angle_alpha   90.00
_cell.angle_beta   90.00
_cell.angle_gamma   90.00
#
_symmetry.space_group_name_H-M   'P 1'
#
loop_
_entity.id
_entity.type
_entity.pdbx_description
1 polymer ?
#
loop_
_entity_poly.entity_id
_entity_poly.type
_entity_poly.pdbx_seq_one_letter_code
_entity_poly.pdbx_strand_id
1 'polypeptide(L)'
;MNQHHTTHMATHLDRIVPWGRSYNEYCLMFSLSEPDLSGGVLDCGGGPASFTAELSARGQRAVSVDPVYAYSGSEIRTRFEAEVEPMLAQVRATPDDWTWSYHRDPDHLLANRRAALESFLADYQSGLRDCRYVVGELPSLPFASGSFRLAVCSHLLFLWSALLSESFHIESLRELCRVAHEVRVFPLLTLRHEPSPHLAAVRSALNADGWTSEIVHVHYELQRGGNQMLRVFRA
;
A
#
# COMPACT_ATOMS: atom_id res chain seq x y z
N MET A 1 -11.15 32.20 -25.07
CA MET A 1 -10.34 31.43 -24.09
C MET A 1 -11.08 30.14 -23.80
N ASN A 2 -10.73 29.07 -24.54
CA ASN A 2 -11.34 27.75 -24.32
C ASN A 2 -10.57 27.05 -23.19
N GLN A 3 -11.20 26.90 -22.04
CA GLN A 3 -10.73 25.99 -21.00
C GLN A 3 -11.04 24.58 -21.48
N HIS A 4 -10.02 23.85 -21.92
CA HIS A 4 -10.09 22.41 -22.10
C HIS A 4 -10.24 21.78 -20.71
N HIS A 5 -11.46 21.45 -20.33
CA HIS A 5 -11.69 20.49 -19.25
C HIS A 5 -11.21 19.13 -19.74
N THR A 6 -10.01 18.77 -19.37
CA THR A 6 -9.51 17.40 -19.51
C THR A 6 -10.32 16.54 -18.54
N THR A 7 -11.30 15.83 -19.05
CA THR A 7 -12.08 14.86 -18.29
C THR A 7 -11.13 13.68 -18.04
N HIS A 8 -10.48 13.65 -16.88
CA HIS A 8 -9.76 12.48 -16.43
C HIS A 8 -10.75 11.31 -16.37
N MET A 9 -10.55 10.29 -17.19
CA MET A 9 -11.31 9.05 -17.10
C MET A 9 -10.85 8.32 -15.83
N ALA A 10 -11.62 8.47 -14.77
CA ALA A 10 -11.35 7.82 -13.49
C ALA A 10 -11.17 6.31 -13.68
N THR A 11 -10.19 5.74 -12.97
CA THR A 11 -10.03 4.30 -12.81
C THR A 11 -11.30 3.74 -12.18
N HIS A 12 -12.14 3.08 -12.98
CA HIS A 12 -13.36 2.43 -12.50
C HIS A 12 -13.01 1.06 -11.92
N LEU A 13 -12.48 1.05 -10.68
CA LEU A 13 -12.41 -0.15 -9.88
C LEU A 13 -13.52 -0.07 -8.82
N ASP A 14 -14.41 -1.04 -8.83
CA ASP A 14 -15.52 -1.19 -7.89
C ASP A 14 -15.14 -2.05 -6.66
N ARG A 15 -13.91 -2.55 -6.62
CA ARG A 15 -13.36 -3.39 -5.55
C ARG A 15 -11.84 -3.20 -5.42
N ILE A 16 -11.33 -3.45 -4.22
CA ILE A 16 -9.89 -3.47 -3.95
C ILE A 16 -9.24 -4.66 -4.66
N VAL A 17 -8.22 -4.37 -5.45
CA VAL A 17 -7.53 -5.36 -6.30
C VAL A 17 -6.20 -5.76 -5.66
N PRO A 18 -5.91 -7.07 -5.48
CA PRO A 18 -4.66 -7.55 -4.92
C PRO A 18 -3.53 -7.48 -5.97
N TRP A 19 -2.90 -6.31 -6.10
CA TRP A 19 -1.80 -6.09 -7.06
C TRP A 19 -0.51 -5.73 -6.31
N GLY A 20 0.23 -6.75 -5.86
CA GLY A 20 1.42 -6.61 -5.03
C GLY A 20 2.56 -5.80 -5.66
N ARG A 21 3.38 -5.20 -4.82
CA ARG A 21 4.54 -4.40 -5.21
C ARG A 21 5.81 -5.06 -4.72
N SER A 22 6.92 -4.70 -5.37
CA SER A 22 8.23 -5.21 -5.01
C SER A 22 8.78 -4.56 -3.74
N TYR A 23 9.76 -5.20 -3.11
CA TYR A 23 10.52 -4.65 -2.00
C TYR A 23 11.14 -3.28 -2.34
N ASN A 24 11.71 -3.15 -3.54
CA ASN A 24 12.34 -1.89 -3.97
C ASN A 24 11.32 -0.75 -4.07
N GLU A 25 10.10 -1.04 -4.56
CA GLU A 25 9.03 -0.04 -4.58
C GLU A 25 8.67 0.40 -3.15
N TYR A 26 8.55 -0.54 -2.20
CA TYR A 26 8.29 -0.20 -0.79
C TYR A 26 9.39 0.70 -0.22
N CYS A 27 10.65 0.39 -0.46
CA CYS A 27 11.76 1.24 -0.02
C CYS A 27 11.63 2.68 -0.52
N LEU A 28 11.22 2.86 -1.78
CA LEU A 28 11.06 4.18 -2.38
C LEU A 28 9.77 4.88 -1.94
N MET A 29 8.62 4.16 -1.90
CA MET A 29 7.31 4.69 -1.49
C MET A 29 7.28 5.18 -0.05
N PHE A 30 8.02 4.50 0.82
CA PHE A 30 8.04 4.79 2.25
C PHE A 30 9.37 5.39 2.73
N SER A 31 10.32 5.71 1.80
CA SER A 31 11.65 6.22 2.14
C SER A 31 12.31 5.40 3.26
N LEU A 32 12.30 4.06 3.10
CA LEU A 32 12.79 3.15 4.14
C LEU A 32 14.31 3.18 4.21
N SER A 33 14.82 3.29 5.42
CA SER A 33 16.23 3.17 5.77
C SER A 33 16.49 1.88 6.57
N GLU A 34 17.74 1.45 6.68
CA GLU A 34 18.13 0.28 7.50
C GLU A 34 17.58 0.36 8.94
N PRO A 35 17.67 1.53 9.66
CA PRO A 35 17.06 1.66 10.98
C PRO A 35 15.55 1.49 11.02
N ASP A 36 14.82 1.86 9.95
CA ASP A 36 13.36 1.68 9.88
C ASP A 36 12.97 0.20 9.83
N LEU A 37 13.80 -0.62 9.20
CA LEU A 37 13.56 -2.05 9.00
C LEU A 37 13.92 -2.89 10.24
N SER A 38 14.71 -2.34 11.16
CA SER A 38 15.06 -3.01 12.41
C SER A 38 13.92 -2.90 13.44
N GLY A 39 13.64 -3.98 14.18
CA GLY A 39 12.63 -3.96 15.25
C GLY A 39 11.22 -4.40 14.83
N GLY A 40 11.07 -4.88 13.61
CA GLY A 40 9.82 -5.48 13.10
C GLY A 40 8.94 -4.50 12.33
N VAL A 41 8.58 -4.89 11.11
CA VAL A 41 7.72 -4.13 10.21
C VAL A 41 6.42 -4.87 9.97
N LEU A 42 5.29 -4.16 10.08
CA LEU A 42 3.98 -4.61 9.66
C LEU A 42 3.66 -4.02 8.28
N ASP A 43 3.33 -4.87 7.33
CA ASP A 43 2.77 -4.49 6.03
C ASP A 43 1.26 -4.72 6.06
N CYS A 44 0.48 -3.66 6.15
CA CYS A 44 -0.98 -3.73 6.28
C CYS A 44 -1.67 -3.50 4.93
N GLY A 45 -2.49 -4.47 4.51
CA GLY A 45 -3.07 -4.48 3.17
C GLY A 45 -2.02 -4.80 2.11
N GLY A 46 -1.06 -5.68 2.45
CA GLY A 46 0.10 -5.99 1.60
C GLY A 46 -0.25 -6.78 0.35
N GLY A 47 -1.32 -7.58 0.39
CA GLY A 47 -1.67 -8.44 -0.74
C GLY A 47 -0.50 -9.34 -1.16
N PRO A 48 -0.37 -9.67 -2.45
CA PRO A 48 0.71 -10.52 -2.96
C PRO A 48 2.01 -9.74 -3.23
N ALA A 49 2.40 -8.82 -2.31
CA ALA A 49 3.66 -8.08 -2.41
C ALA A 49 4.87 -8.93 -2.00
N SER A 50 6.01 -8.70 -2.63
CA SER A 50 7.26 -9.39 -2.27
C SER A 50 7.95 -8.81 -1.03
N PHE A 51 7.45 -7.69 -0.49
CA PHE A 51 8.11 -6.95 0.58
C PHE A 51 8.42 -7.81 1.81
N THR A 52 7.41 -8.50 2.36
CA THR A 52 7.57 -9.34 3.55
C THR A 52 8.50 -10.54 3.27
N ALA A 53 8.38 -11.19 2.11
CA ALA A 53 9.27 -12.28 1.71
C ALA A 53 10.73 -11.84 1.65
N GLU A 54 10.98 -10.75 0.92
CA GLU A 54 12.34 -10.25 0.70
C GLU A 54 12.96 -9.64 1.96
N LEU A 55 12.17 -8.95 2.80
CA LEU A 55 12.66 -8.41 4.07
C LEU A 55 13.02 -9.55 5.05
N SER A 56 12.19 -10.61 5.10
CA SER A 56 12.46 -11.79 5.91
C SER A 56 13.72 -12.54 5.44
N ALA A 57 13.93 -12.65 4.13
CA ALA A 57 15.14 -13.26 3.56
C ALA A 57 16.44 -12.50 3.92
N ARG A 58 16.32 -11.20 4.27
CA ARG A 58 17.41 -10.36 4.79
C ARG A 58 17.60 -10.48 6.31
N GLY A 59 16.89 -11.41 6.95
CA GLY A 59 16.98 -11.65 8.40
C GLY A 59 16.23 -10.62 9.26
N GLN A 60 15.38 -9.81 8.67
CA GLN A 60 14.57 -8.82 9.39
C GLN A 60 13.18 -9.42 9.71
N ARG A 61 12.60 -8.99 10.82
CA ARG A 61 11.23 -9.38 11.19
C ARG A 61 10.22 -8.59 10.35
N ALA A 62 9.46 -9.28 9.50
CA ALA A 62 8.36 -8.72 8.73
C ALA A 62 7.10 -9.57 8.88
N VAL A 63 5.96 -8.90 8.99
CA VAL A 63 4.63 -9.53 8.99
C VAL A 63 3.74 -8.75 8.03
N SER A 64 2.99 -9.45 7.19
CA SER A 64 1.96 -8.85 6.36
C SER A 64 0.58 -9.31 6.81
N VAL A 65 -0.39 -8.40 6.85
CA VAL A 65 -1.78 -8.68 7.20
C VAL A 65 -2.70 -8.23 6.08
N ASP A 66 -3.53 -9.17 5.59
CA ASP A 66 -4.45 -8.93 4.48
C ASP A 66 -5.55 -10.01 4.47
N PRO A 67 -6.82 -9.68 4.15
CA PRO A 67 -7.88 -10.69 3.98
C PRO A 67 -7.57 -11.73 2.90
N VAL A 68 -6.76 -11.38 1.89
CA VAL A 68 -6.40 -12.27 0.78
C VAL A 68 -5.64 -13.52 1.24
N TYR A 69 -5.01 -13.48 2.42
CA TYR A 69 -4.28 -14.63 2.97
C TYR A 69 -5.19 -15.76 3.50
N ALA A 70 -6.51 -15.59 3.42
CA ALA A 70 -7.47 -16.69 3.58
C ALA A 70 -7.49 -17.65 2.38
N TYR A 71 -6.91 -17.24 1.25
CA TYR A 71 -6.86 -18.03 0.01
C TYR A 71 -5.54 -18.76 -0.15
N SER A 72 -5.58 -19.87 -0.91
CA SER A 72 -4.36 -20.56 -1.32
C SER A 72 -3.53 -19.72 -2.29
N GLY A 73 -2.24 -19.99 -2.41
CA GLY A 73 -1.37 -19.30 -3.37
C GLY A 73 -1.85 -19.44 -4.82
N SER A 74 -2.46 -20.58 -5.20
CA SER A 74 -3.04 -20.77 -6.52
C SER A 74 -4.27 -19.88 -6.76
N GLU A 75 -5.13 -19.71 -5.76
CA GLU A 75 -6.30 -18.81 -5.85
C GLU A 75 -5.87 -17.35 -5.91
N ILE A 76 -4.84 -16.95 -5.15
CA ILE A 76 -4.26 -15.60 -5.21
C ILE A 76 -3.70 -15.34 -6.60
N ARG A 77 -2.95 -16.28 -7.19
CA ARG A 77 -2.47 -16.19 -8.57
C ARG A 77 -3.60 -16.01 -9.57
N THR A 78 -4.64 -16.83 -9.47
CA THR A 78 -5.80 -16.76 -10.37
C THR A 78 -6.48 -15.40 -10.29
N ARG A 79 -6.66 -14.84 -9.09
CA ARG A 79 -7.23 -13.51 -8.87
C ARG A 79 -6.33 -12.41 -9.45
N PHE A 80 -5.01 -12.52 -9.27
CA PHE A 80 -4.06 -11.58 -9.86
C PHE A 80 -4.14 -11.57 -11.40
N GLU A 81 -4.05 -12.74 -12.03
CA GLU A 81 -4.08 -12.84 -13.51
C GLU A 81 -5.40 -12.35 -14.11
N ALA A 82 -6.53 -12.51 -13.41
CA ALA A 82 -7.82 -11.99 -13.84
C ALA A 82 -7.86 -10.44 -13.91
N GLU A 83 -7.04 -9.76 -13.12
CA GLU A 83 -6.98 -8.29 -13.10
C GLU A 83 -5.93 -7.71 -14.06
N VAL A 84 -5.03 -8.52 -14.64
CA VAL A 84 -3.91 -8.05 -15.46
C VAL A 84 -4.40 -7.28 -16.69
N GLU A 85 -5.23 -7.90 -17.53
CA GLU A 85 -5.67 -7.28 -18.77
C GLU A 85 -6.55 -6.03 -18.54
N PRO A 86 -7.56 -6.04 -17.64
CA PRO A 86 -8.32 -4.83 -17.32
C PRO A 86 -7.44 -3.68 -16.84
N MET A 87 -6.49 -3.95 -15.94
CA MET A 87 -5.59 -2.92 -15.41
C MET A 87 -4.66 -2.36 -16.48
N LEU A 88 -4.04 -3.20 -17.30
CA LEU A 88 -3.15 -2.74 -18.38
C LEU A 88 -3.91 -1.98 -19.48
N ALA A 89 -5.10 -2.43 -19.84
CA ALA A 89 -5.93 -1.72 -20.81
C ALA A 89 -6.23 -0.30 -20.32
N GLN A 90 -6.54 -0.15 -19.04
CA GLN A 90 -6.78 1.15 -18.43
C GLN A 90 -5.52 2.01 -18.40
N VAL A 91 -4.37 1.49 -17.95
CA VAL A 91 -3.10 2.20 -17.93
C VAL A 91 -2.73 2.70 -19.33
N ARG A 92 -2.94 1.88 -20.37
CA ARG A 92 -2.67 2.26 -21.76
C ARG A 92 -3.66 3.28 -22.30
N ALA A 93 -4.91 3.28 -21.82
CA ALA A 93 -5.94 4.22 -22.24
C ALA A 93 -5.75 5.63 -21.65
N THR A 94 -4.99 5.77 -20.57
CA THR A 94 -4.78 7.04 -19.85
C THR A 94 -3.28 7.38 -19.71
N PRO A 95 -2.51 7.52 -20.81
CA PRO A 95 -1.05 7.64 -20.74
C PRO A 95 -0.57 8.88 -19.98
N ASP A 96 -1.35 9.95 -19.96
CA ASP A 96 -1.03 11.19 -19.26
C ASP A 96 -1.20 11.12 -17.73
N ASP A 97 -1.88 10.09 -17.24
CA ASP A 97 -2.12 9.89 -15.82
C ASP A 97 -0.92 9.25 -15.09
N TRP A 98 0.07 8.79 -15.84
CA TRP A 98 1.17 7.99 -15.32
C TRP A 98 2.53 8.65 -15.51
N THR A 99 3.44 8.36 -14.56
CA THR A 99 4.85 8.76 -14.60
C THR A 99 5.73 7.52 -14.71
N TRP A 100 6.56 7.46 -15.74
CA TRP A 100 7.39 6.29 -16.03
C TRP A 100 8.85 6.46 -15.55
N SER A 101 9.03 7.01 -14.37
CA SER A 101 10.36 7.24 -13.78
C SER A 101 10.97 5.97 -13.18
N TYR A 102 10.16 5.14 -12.51
CA TYR A 102 10.57 3.85 -11.94
C TYR A 102 10.27 2.70 -12.90
N HIS A 103 9.03 2.58 -13.34
CA HIS A 103 8.66 1.68 -14.43
C HIS A 103 8.91 2.41 -15.75
N ARG A 104 9.41 1.71 -16.77
CA ARG A 104 9.72 2.32 -18.07
C ARG A 104 8.49 2.50 -18.95
N ASP A 105 7.54 1.57 -18.81
CA ASP A 105 6.34 1.44 -19.63
C ASP A 105 5.35 0.46 -18.96
N PRO A 106 4.11 0.30 -19.50
CA PRO A 106 3.14 -0.65 -18.97
C PRO A 106 3.60 -2.12 -18.95
N ASP A 107 4.41 -2.54 -19.91
CA ASP A 107 4.91 -3.92 -19.97
C ASP A 107 5.97 -4.18 -18.89
N HIS A 108 6.83 -3.19 -18.63
CA HIS A 108 7.77 -3.25 -17.50
C HIS A 108 7.04 -3.21 -16.15
N LEU A 109 5.96 -2.42 -16.04
CA LEU A 109 5.10 -2.44 -14.86
C LEU A 109 4.53 -3.84 -14.60
N LEU A 110 3.96 -4.49 -15.64
CA LEU A 110 3.45 -5.85 -15.53
C LEU A 110 4.53 -6.85 -15.14
N ALA A 111 5.70 -6.78 -15.78
CA ALA A 111 6.83 -7.66 -15.46
C ALA A 111 7.21 -7.55 -13.97
N ASN A 112 7.27 -6.33 -13.41
CA ASN A 112 7.55 -6.11 -12.00
C ASN A 112 6.44 -6.65 -11.09
N ARG A 113 5.16 -6.52 -11.46
CA ARG A 113 4.04 -7.08 -10.70
C ARG A 113 4.08 -8.61 -10.65
N ARG A 114 4.38 -9.24 -11.79
CA ARG A 114 4.54 -10.71 -11.86
C ARG A 114 5.76 -11.18 -11.05
N ALA A 115 6.89 -10.50 -11.14
CA ALA A 115 8.06 -10.82 -10.34
C ALA A 115 7.78 -10.72 -8.82
N ALA A 116 7.06 -9.69 -8.39
CA ALA A 116 6.64 -9.55 -7.00
C ALA A 116 5.72 -10.70 -6.56
N LEU A 117 4.74 -11.06 -7.38
CA LEU A 117 3.85 -12.21 -7.12
C LEU A 117 4.64 -13.53 -7.01
N GLU A 118 5.59 -13.79 -7.92
CA GLU A 118 6.39 -15.02 -7.88
C GLU A 118 7.25 -15.09 -6.60
N SER A 119 7.88 -13.99 -6.22
CA SER A 119 8.65 -13.90 -4.96
C SER A 119 7.75 -14.13 -3.73
N PHE A 120 6.58 -13.51 -3.70
CA PHE A 120 5.57 -13.74 -2.66
C PHE A 120 5.16 -15.22 -2.59
N LEU A 121 4.76 -15.82 -3.72
CA LEU A 121 4.27 -17.19 -3.76
C LEU A 121 5.34 -18.22 -3.39
N ALA A 122 6.59 -17.97 -3.72
CA ALA A 122 7.71 -18.82 -3.31
C ALA A 122 7.87 -18.89 -1.77
N ASP A 123 7.57 -17.80 -1.07
CA ASP A 123 7.64 -17.71 0.39
C ASP A 123 6.32 -18.07 1.10
N TYR A 124 5.18 -17.94 0.43
CA TYR A 124 3.85 -17.88 1.03
C TYR A 124 3.54 -19.05 1.97
N GLN A 125 3.78 -20.29 1.53
CA GLN A 125 3.47 -21.49 2.32
C GLN A 125 4.34 -21.60 3.59
N SER A 126 5.61 -21.23 3.52
CA SER A 126 6.48 -21.18 4.69
C SER A 126 6.11 -20.00 5.58
N GLY A 127 5.83 -18.85 4.99
CA GLY A 127 5.43 -17.65 5.69
C GLY A 127 4.12 -17.77 6.46
N LEU A 128 3.14 -18.53 5.95
CA LEU A 128 1.92 -18.87 6.69
C LEU A 128 2.24 -19.68 7.95
N ARG A 129 3.10 -20.71 7.85
CA ARG A 129 3.51 -21.52 9.01
C ARG A 129 4.27 -20.71 10.06
N ASP A 130 5.05 -19.76 9.60
CA ASP A 130 5.88 -18.89 10.45
C ASP A 130 5.13 -17.63 10.91
N CYS A 131 3.82 -17.53 10.64
CA CYS A 131 2.98 -16.37 10.97
C CYS A 131 3.49 -15.03 10.37
N ARG A 132 4.15 -15.08 9.20
CA ARG A 132 4.54 -13.88 8.44
C ARG A 132 3.40 -13.33 7.59
N TYR A 133 2.44 -14.17 7.22
CA TYR A 133 1.21 -13.78 6.53
C TYR A 133 0.02 -14.10 7.42
N VAL A 134 -0.73 -13.08 7.81
CA VAL A 134 -1.82 -13.17 8.79
C VAL A 134 -3.12 -12.71 8.14
N VAL A 135 -4.18 -13.49 8.27
CA VAL A 135 -5.51 -13.07 7.83
C VAL A 135 -6.03 -12.01 8.79
N GLY A 136 -6.37 -10.85 8.27
CA GLY A 136 -6.93 -9.75 9.05
C GLY A 136 -7.14 -8.51 8.20
N GLU A 137 -7.93 -7.58 8.69
CA GLU A 137 -8.27 -6.35 7.98
C GLU A 137 -8.50 -5.18 8.94
N LEU A 138 -8.25 -3.99 8.43
CA LEU A 138 -8.61 -2.74 9.12
C LEU A 138 -10.15 -2.63 9.25
N PRO A 139 -10.64 -1.98 10.27
CA PRO A 139 -9.91 -1.22 11.30
C PRO A 139 -9.57 -2.02 12.57
N SER A 140 -9.48 -3.35 12.52
CA SER A 140 -9.17 -4.18 13.70
C SER A 140 -8.15 -5.26 13.36
N LEU A 141 -6.95 -5.19 13.96
CA LEU A 141 -5.84 -6.08 13.65
C LEU A 141 -5.55 -7.06 14.81
N PRO A 142 -5.21 -8.32 14.51
CA PRO A 142 -5.00 -9.36 15.53
C PRO A 142 -3.62 -9.28 16.20
N PHE A 143 -3.16 -8.06 16.52
CA PHE A 143 -1.85 -7.84 17.13
C PHE A 143 -1.98 -7.07 18.44
N ALA A 144 -1.08 -7.33 19.39
CA ALA A 144 -0.98 -6.55 20.61
C ALA A 144 -0.49 -5.11 20.32
N SER A 145 -0.78 -4.17 21.23
CA SER A 145 -0.30 -2.79 21.10
C SER A 145 1.23 -2.74 21.13
N GLY A 146 1.81 -1.89 20.26
CA GLY A 146 3.25 -1.69 20.19
C GLY A 146 4.04 -2.91 19.69
N SER A 147 3.41 -3.83 18.97
CA SER A 147 4.06 -5.06 18.45
C SER A 147 5.11 -4.80 17.38
N PHE A 148 5.06 -3.65 16.71
CA PHE A 148 5.92 -3.31 15.58
C PHE A 148 6.59 -1.96 15.77
N ARG A 149 7.80 -1.83 15.26
CA ARG A 149 8.46 -0.52 15.17
C ARG A 149 7.80 0.35 14.12
N LEU A 150 7.48 -0.21 12.97
CA LEU A 150 6.90 0.48 11.84
C LEU A 150 5.73 -0.31 11.27
N ALA A 151 4.63 0.38 10.95
CA ALA A 151 3.59 -0.14 10.07
C ALA A 151 3.58 0.65 8.76
N VAL A 152 3.52 -0.06 7.64
CA VAL A 152 3.34 0.52 6.32
C VAL A 152 2.00 0.08 5.73
N CYS A 153 1.31 0.99 5.03
CA CYS A 153 0.06 0.69 4.35
C CYS A 153 0.12 1.24 2.93
N SER A 154 0.25 0.31 1.96
CA SER A 154 0.46 0.62 0.55
C SER A 154 -0.84 0.49 -0.24
N HIS A 155 -1.27 1.57 -0.91
CA HIS A 155 -2.36 1.57 -1.91
C HIS A 155 -3.70 0.99 -1.41
N LEU A 156 -3.98 1.08 -0.11
CA LEU A 156 -5.25 0.72 0.51
C LEU A 156 -5.99 1.98 0.98
N LEU A 157 -5.52 2.61 2.05
CA LEU A 157 -6.10 3.86 2.53
C LEU A 157 -5.87 4.99 1.52
N PHE A 158 -6.64 6.03 1.59
CA PHE A 158 -6.66 7.21 0.71
C PHE A 158 -6.90 6.90 -0.78
N LEU A 159 -6.24 5.90 -1.37
CA LEU A 159 -6.48 5.51 -2.76
C LEU A 159 -7.96 5.13 -2.99
N TRP A 160 -8.56 4.46 -2.03
CA TRP A 160 -9.94 3.96 -2.09
C TRP A 160 -10.94 4.84 -1.34
N SER A 161 -10.69 6.15 -1.23
CA SER A 161 -11.55 7.11 -0.52
C SER A 161 -13.00 7.14 -1.01
N ALA A 162 -13.26 6.72 -2.25
CA ALA A 162 -14.63 6.61 -2.77
C ALA A 162 -15.42 5.44 -2.17
N LEU A 163 -14.75 4.39 -1.70
CA LEU A 163 -15.35 3.18 -1.12
C LEU A 163 -15.21 3.15 0.41
N LEU A 164 -14.16 3.73 0.94
CA LEU A 164 -13.82 3.72 2.37
C LEU A 164 -14.18 5.09 2.98
N SER A 165 -15.02 5.09 4.00
CA SER A 165 -15.48 6.32 4.64
C SER A 165 -14.37 7.05 5.42
N GLU A 166 -14.61 8.32 5.75
CA GLU A 166 -13.72 9.11 6.60
C GLU A 166 -13.52 8.45 7.98
N SER A 167 -14.59 7.97 8.61
CA SER A 167 -14.51 7.26 9.89
C SER A 167 -13.66 5.99 9.80
N PHE A 168 -13.81 5.23 8.71
CA PHE A 168 -12.97 4.06 8.46
C PHE A 168 -11.48 4.43 8.40
N HIS A 169 -11.12 5.53 7.72
CA HIS A 169 -9.74 5.99 7.67
C HIS A 169 -9.21 6.39 9.05
N ILE A 170 -9.99 7.12 9.84
CA ILE A 170 -9.60 7.55 11.19
C ILE A 170 -9.39 6.33 12.10
N GLU A 171 -10.35 5.41 12.12
CA GLU A 171 -10.27 4.19 12.95
C GLU A 171 -9.10 3.30 12.53
N SER A 172 -8.87 3.17 11.21
CA SER A 172 -7.75 2.41 10.65
C SER A 172 -6.40 2.98 11.05
N LEU A 173 -6.23 4.30 10.97
CA LEU A 173 -4.98 4.94 11.38
C LEU A 173 -4.75 4.83 12.89
N ARG A 174 -5.81 4.96 13.70
CA ARG A 174 -5.74 4.72 15.15
C ARG A 174 -5.28 3.30 15.46
N GLU A 175 -5.82 2.32 14.73
CA GLU A 175 -5.44 0.92 14.89
C GLU A 175 -3.98 0.67 14.48
N LEU A 176 -3.53 1.22 13.36
CA LEU A 176 -2.13 1.16 12.95
C LEU A 176 -1.20 1.81 14.00
N CYS A 177 -1.60 2.95 14.55
CA CYS A 177 -0.90 3.62 15.64
C CYS A 177 -0.94 2.85 16.97
N ARG A 178 -1.95 2.02 17.19
CA ARG A 178 -2.02 1.13 18.36
C ARG A 178 -0.98 0.01 18.26
N VAL A 179 -0.81 -0.58 17.07
CA VAL A 179 0.06 -1.75 16.89
C VAL A 179 1.51 -1.40 16.56
N ALA A 180 1.80 -0.17 16.11
CA ALA A 180 3.13 0.26 15.73
C ALA A 180 3.52 1.62 16.34
N HIS A 181 4.84 1.84 16.48
CA HIS A 181 5.38 3.10 17.00
C HIS A 181 5.41 4.22 15.95
N GLU A 182 5.55 3.86 14.68
CA GLU A 182 5.47 4.76 13.53
C GLU A 182 4.58 4.14 12.45
N VAL A 183 3.82 4.96 11.73
CA VAL A 183 2.96 4.53 10.62
C VAL A 183 3.28 5.34 9.38
N ARG A 184 3.40 4.68 8.21
CA ARG A 184 3.55 5.34 6.92
C ARG A 184 2.49 4.83 5.95
N VAL A 185 1.78 5.75 5.28
CA VAL A 185 0.70 5.44 4.34
C VAL A 185 0.98 6.08 2.99
N PHE A 186 0.86 5.32 1.92
CA PHE A 186 1.10 5.75 0.54
C PHE A 186 0.10 5.11 -0.43
N PRO A 187 -0.35 5.79 -1.49
CA PRO A 187 -0.25 7.22 -1.77
C PRO A 187 -1.30 8.04 -1.02
N LEU A 188 -1.25 9.37 -1.14
CA LEU A 188 -2.26 10.28 -0.60
C LEU A 188 -3.29 10.72 -1.64
N LEU A 189 -3.20 10.21 -2.86
CA LEU A 189 -4.15 10.42 -3.95
C LEU A 189 -5.21 9.32 -3.99
N THR A 190 -6.37 9.70 -4.50
CA THR A 190 -7.44 8.76 -4.87
C THR A 190 -7.16 8.10 -6.22
N LEU A 191 -8.00 7.14 -6.64
CA LEU A 191 -7.99 6.56 -7.99
C LEU A 191 -8.26 7.61 -9.10
N ARG A 192 -8.74 8.80 -8.74
CA ARG A 192 -8.98 9.92 -9.66
C ARG A 192 -7.80 10.88 -9.77
N HIS A 193 -6.66 10.54 -9.19
CA HIS A 193 -5.46 11.40 -9.16
C HIS A 193 -5.67 12.72 -8.39
N GLU A 194 -6.66 12.76 -7.51
CA GLU A 194 -6.97 13.90 -6.66
C GLU A 194 -6.51 13.62 -5.23
N PRO A 195 -6.10 14.63 -4.46
CA PRO A 195 -5.84 14.45 -3.03
C PRO A 195 -7.05 13.84 -2.32
N SER A 196 -6.82 12.87 -1.44
CA SER A 196 -7.91 12.25 -0.69
C SER A 196 -8.68 13.30 0.13
N PRO A 197 -10.03 13.34 0.05
CA PRO A 197 -10.84 14.26 0.84
C PRO A 197 -10.76 13.97 2.34
N HIS A 198 -10.34 12.77 2.75
CA HIS A 198 -10.28 12.34 4.15
C HIS A 198 -8.97 12.73 4.85
N LEU A 199 -7.93 13.14 4.11
CA LEU A 199 -6.59 13.36 4.66
C LEU A 199 -6.56 14.43 5.76
N ALA A 200 -7.29 15.54 5.58
CA ALA A 200 -7.31 16.63 6.55
C ALA A 200 -7.99 16.22 7.87
N ALA A 201 -9.14 15.53 7.78
CA ALA A 201 -9.87 15.05 8.95
C ALA A 201 -9.07 13.98 9.72
N VAL A 202 -8.43 13.05 9.00
CA VAL A 202 -7.53 12.03 9.59
C VAL A 202 -6.40 12.69 10.38
N ARG A 203 -5.68 13.64 9.78
CA ARG A 203 -4.58 14.34 10.45
C ARG A 203 -5.05 15.11 11.69
N SER A 204 -6.21 15.74 11.60
CA SER A 204 -6.83 16.45 12.74
C SER A 204 -7.16 15.50 13.89
N ALA A 205 -7.76 14.35 13.60
CA ALA A 205 -8.10 13.33 14.60
C ALA A 205 -6.84 12.76 15.28
N LEU A 206 -5.82 12.41 14.50
CA LEU A 206 -4.53 11.91 15.03
C LEU A 206 -3.83 12.94 15.91
N ASN A 207 -3.86 14.22 15.52
CA ASN A 207 -3.32 15.32 16.34
C ASN A 207 -4.05 15.43 17.69
N ALA A 208 -5.38 15.32 17.68
CA ALA A 208 -6.18 15.34 18.91
C ALA A 208 -5.85 14.14 19.83
N ASP A 209 -5.43 13.01 19.26
CA ASP A 209 -4.99 11.81 19.99
C ASP A 209 -3.50 11.88 20.42
N GLY A 210 -2.81 13.00 20.19
CA GLY A 210 -1.42 13.23 20.59
C GLY A 210 -0.37 12.61 19.64
N TRP A 211 -0.76 12.35 18.37
CA TRP A 211 0.16 11.92 17.33
C TRP A 211 0.60 13.11 16.46
N THR A 212 1.87 13.11 16.05
CA THR A 212 2.38 14.02 15.04
C THR A 212 2.20 13.41 13.66
N SER A 213 1.75 14.19 12.67
CA SER A 213 1.60 13.73 11.30
C SER A 213 2.29 14.67 10.31
N GLU A 214 3.07 14.12 9.40
CA GLU A 214 3.84 14.83 8.36
C GLU A 214 3.48 14.28 6.98
N ILE A 215 3.43 15.18 5.98
CA ILE A 215 3.39 14.80 4.57
C ILE A 215 4.82 14.85 4.06
N VAL A 216 5.33 13.72 3.57
CA VAL A 216 6.72 13.57 3.13
C VAL A 216 6.73 13.25 1.63
N HIS A 217 7.54 13.99 0.87
CA HIS A 217 7.83 13.64 -0.53
C HIS A 217 8.73 12.41 -0.59
N VAL A 218 8.43 11.52 -1.52
CA VAL A 218 9.15 10.26 -1.71
C VAL A 218 9.69 10.12 -3.15
N HIS A 219 10.66 9.23 -3.34
CA HIS A 219 11.32 9.01 -4.62
C HIS A 219 10.59 7.99 -5.53
N TYR A 220 9.32 7.71 -5.27
CA TYR A 220 8.48 6.85 -6.10
C TYR A 220 7.29 7.63 -6.62
N GLU A 221 7.07 7.51 -7.92
CA GLU A 221 5.89 8.05 -8.57
C GLU A 221 5.53 7.13 -9.75
N LEU A 222 4.31 6.59 -9.72
CA LEU A 222 3.69 5.92 -10.85
C LEU A 222 2.43 6.68 -11.28
N GLN A 223 1.49 6.87 -10.36
CA GLN A 223 0.34 7.75 -10.53
C GLN A 223 0.85 9.20 -10.49
N ARG A 224 0.59 9.99 -11.54
CA ARG A 224 1.09 11.36 -11.63
C ARG A 224 0.66 12.21 -10.42
N GLY A 225 1.63 12.84 -9.75
CA GLY A 225 1.42 13.56 -8.49
C GLY A 225 1.35 12.66 -7.25
N GLY A 226 1.38 11.33 -7.42
CA GLY A 226 1.36 10.36 -6.33
C GLY A 226 2.76 10.08 -5.77
N ASN A 227 3.43 11.12 -5.26
CA ASN A 227 4.79 11.08 -4.74
C ASN A 227 4.87 11.59 -3.29
N GLN A 228 3.79 11.43 -2.53
CA GLN A 228 3.71 11.82 -1.14
C GLN A 228 3.20 10.68 -0.27
N MET A 229 3.79 10.53 0.92
CA MET A 229 3.29 9.64 1.97
C MET A 229 2.87 10.44 3.21
N LEU A 230 1.96 9.88 3.99
CA LEU A 230 1.69 10.33 5.36
C LEU A 230 2.59 9.56 6.30
N ARG A 231 3.35 10.26 7.12
CA ARG A 231 4.14 9.71 8.24
C ARG A 231 3.48 10.13 9.54
N VAL A 232 3.24 9.17 10.45
CA VAL A 232 2.60 9.39 11.76
C VAL A 232 3.47 8.77 12.83
N PHE A 233 3.79 9.55 13.88
CA PHE A 233 4.67 9.13 14.98
C PHE A 233 4.38 9.92 16.25
N ARG A 234 4.92 9.47 17.36
CA ARG A 234 4.96 10.27 18.61
C ARG A 234 6.33 10.91 18.75
N ALA A 235 6.34 12.22 19.08
CA ALA A 235 7.55 12.97 19.37
C ALA A 235 8.17 12.55 20.71
#